data_431e9119bd09155250f53bc90f27d522
#
_entry.id   431e9119bd09155250f53bc90f27d522
#
_cell.length_a   1.000
_cell.length_b   1.000
_cell.length_c   1.000
_cell.angle_alpha   90.00
_cell.angle_beta   90.00
_cell.angle_gamma   90.00
#
_symmetry.space_group_name_H-M   'P 1'
#
loop_
_entity.id
_entity.type
_entity.pdbx_description
1 polymer ?
#
loop_
_entity_poly.entity_id
_entity_poly.type
_entity_poly.pdbx_seq_one_letter_code
_entity_poly.pdbx_strand_id
1 'polypeptide(L)'
;MVLSAVLLAAGITLMLVVHILVVLWVLRRGMTARVAEHAEEDAGLTAEELGELPCHEFKEGGACECAVCLEAFLAGDRCTVLPRCEHEFHAECVASWLRKSRLCPICRAEVAGPPKEAGAVAAEVVVEVTAA
;
A
#
# COMPACT_ATOMS: atom_id res chain seq x y z
N MET A 1 -25.74 -53.88 -16.36
CA MET A 1 -26.29 -52.62 -15.89
C MET A 1 -25.43 -51.97 -14.76
N VAL A 2 -25.04 -52.70 -13.71
CA VAL A 2 -24.25 -52.17 -12.62
C VAL A 2 -22.86 -51.67 -13.04
N LEU A 3 -22.16 -52.38 -13.91
CA LEU A 3 -20.85 -51.99 -14.43
C LEU A 3 -20.88 -50.67 -15.20
N SER A 4 -21.93 -50.46 -15.99
CA SER A 4 -22.12 -49.20 -16.74
C SER A 4 -22.38 -48.01 -15.81
N ALA A 5 -23.15 -48.18 -14.75
CA ALA A 5 -23.39 -47.16 -13.76
C ALA A 5 -22.12 -46.79 -12.97
N VAL A 6 -21.31 -47.79 -12.61
CA VAL A 6 -20.02 -47.57 -11.92
C VAL A 6 -19.03 -46.80 -12.79
N LEU A 7 -18.92 -47.13 -14.08
CA LEU A 7 -18.05 -46.43 -15.03
C LEU A 7 -18.49 -44.97 -15.23
N LEU A 8 -19.81 -44.73 -15.32
CA LEU A 8 -20.33 -43.35 -15.41
C LEU A 8 -20.04 -42.54 -14.15
N ALA A 9 -20.27 -43.13 -12.97
CA ALA A 9 -19.97 -42.46 -11.69
C ALA A 9 -18.46 -42.15 -11.57
N ALA A 10 -17.59 -43.09 -11.93
CA ALA A 10 -16.15 -42.89 -11.94
C ALA A 10 -15.71 -41.77 -12.91
N GLY A 11 -16.31 -41.70 -14.08
CA GLY A 11 -16.05 -40.65 -15.08
C GLY A 11 -16.47 -39.26 -14.57
N ILE A 12 -17.64 -39.16 -13.95
CA ILE A 12 -18.13 -37.91 -13.39
C ILE A 12 -17.23 -37.41 -12.22
N THR A 13 -16.86 -38.32 -11.31
CA THR A 13 -15.98 -37.97 -10.20
C THR A 13 -14.60 -37.53 -10.65
N LEU A 14 -14.01 -38.20 -11.64
CA LEU A 14 -12.73 -37.80 -12.22
C LEU A 14 -12.82 -36.41 -12.86
N MET A 15 -13.88 -36.14 -13.61
CA MET A 15 -14.11 -34.87 -14.28
C MET A 15 -14.24 -33.72 -13.23
N LEU A 16 -14.98 -33.95 -12.13
CA LEU A 16 -15.14 -32.98 -11.05
C LEU A 16 -13.81 -32.71 -10.35
N VAL A 17 -13.04 -33.74 -10.04
CA VAL A 17 -11.71 -33.57 -9.42
C VAL A 17 -10.78 -32.77 -10.32
N VAL A 18 -10.70 -33.09 -11.60
CA VAL A 18 -9.88 -32.33 -12.56
C VAL A 18 -10.35 -30.88 -12.63
N HIS A 19 -11.66 -30.65 -12.68
CA HIS A 19 -12.22 -29.30 -12.73
C HIS A 19 -11.84 -28.47 -11.48
N ILE A 20 -11.99 -29.05 -10.30
CA ILE A 20 -11.59 -28.42 -9.03
C ILE A 20 -10.09 -28.11 -9.02
N LEU A 21 -9.25 -29.07 -9.46
CA LEU A 21 -7.80 -28.85 -9.51
C LEU A 21 -7.41 -27.72 -10.48
N VAL A 22 -8.06 -27.66 -11.65
CA VAL A 22 -7.84 -26.59 -12.63
C VAL A 22 -8.28 -25.24 -12.06
N VAL A 23 -9.46 -25.16 -11.43
CA VAL A 23 -9.96 -23.92 -10.80
C VAL A 23 -9.01 -23.48 -9.69
N LEU A 24 -8.60 -24.39 -8.80
CA LEU A 24 -7.63 -24.07 -7.74
C LEU A 24 -6.28 -23.64 -8.30
N TRP A 25 -5.82 -24.25 -9.39
CA TRP A 25 -4.57 -23.87 -10.05
C TRP A 25 -4.67 -22.47 -10.69
N VAL A 26 -5.77 -22.18 -11.38
CA VAL A 26 -6.04 -20.85 -11.98
C VAL A 26 -6.16 -19.77 -10.89
N LEU A 27 -6.88 -20.05 -9.79
CA LEU A 27 -6.98 -19.12 -8.66
C LEU A 27 -5.63 -18.86 -8.02
N ARG A 28 -4.84 -19.91 -7.78
CA ARG A 28 -3.47 -19.76 -7.25
C ARG A 28 -2.58 -18.98 -8.20
N ARG A 29 -2.64 -19.24 -9.48
CA ARG A 29 -1.84 -18.56 -10.49
C ARG A 29 -2.28 -17.10 -10.66
N GLY A 30 -3.57 -16.81 -10.58
CA GLY A 30 -4.10 -15.45 -10.62
C GLY A 30 -3.71 -14.62 -9.39
N MET A 31 -3.63 -15.23 -8.21
CA MET A 31 -3.13 -14.55 -7.00
C MET A 31 -1.63 -14.27 -7.08
N THR A 32 -0.82 -15.24 -7.54
CA THR A 32 0.63 -15.05 -7.68
C THR A 32 1.01 -14.05 -8.76
N ALA A 33 0.27 -14.00 -9.88
CA ALA A 33 0.50 -13.04 -10.95
C ALA A 33 0.19 -11.58 -10.49
N ARG A 34 -0.92 -11.38 -9.78
CA ARG A 34 -1.27 -10.05 -9.23
C ARG A 34 -0.31 -9.58 -8.13
N VAL A 35 0.25 -10.51 -7.35
CA VAL A 35 1.26 -10.19 -6.34
C VAL A 35 2.61 -9.88 -6.99
N ALA A 36 2.96 -10.51 -8.11
CA ALA A 36 4.22 -10.27 -8.81
C ALA A 36 4.23 -8.95 -9.61
N GLU A 37 3.12 -8.55 -10.24
CA GLU A 37 3.00 -7.26 -10.95
C GLU A 37 3.02 -6.08 -9.98
N HIS A 38 2.51 -6.23 -8.75
CA HIS A 38 2.61 -5.19 -7.72
C HIS A 38 3.95 -5.19 -6.97
N ALA A 39 4.76 -6.22 -7.08
CA ALA A 39 6.03 -6.31 -6.35
C ALA A 39 7.17 -5.49 -6.98
N GLU A 40 7.08 -5.11 -8.24
CA GLU A 40 8.10 -4.29 -8.90
C GLU A 40 7.81 -2.77 -8.83
N GLU A 41 6.55 -2.37 -8.65
CA GLU A 41 6.16 -0.96 -8.45
C GLU A 41 6.07 -0.55 -6.97
N ASP A 42 6.06 -1.49 -6.04
CA ASP A 42 5.81 -1.25 -4.62
C ASP A 42 7.06 -1.54 -3.75
N ALA A 43 8.22 -1.15 -4.22
CA ALA A 43 9.36 -0.99 -3.34
C ALA A 43 8.98 0.07 -2.29
N GLY A 44 8.76 -0.35 -1.04
CA GLY A 44 8.38 0.54 0.05
C GLY A 44 9.38 1.69 0.23
N LEU A 45 9.06 2.62 1.10
CA LEU A 45 9.92 3.75 1.42
C LEU A 45 11.21 3.28 2.12
N THR A 46 12.32 3.90 1.76
CA THR A 46 13.60 3.71 2.45
C THR A 46 13.57 4.28 3.86
N ALA A 47 14.55 3.90 4.69
CA ALA A 47 14.66 4.44 6.04
C ALA A 47 14.87 5.96 6.06
N GLU A 48 15.54 6.50 5.05
CA GLU A 48 15.77 7.93 4.88
C GLU A 48 14.47 8.65 4.53
N GLU A 49 13.72 8.16 3.55
CA GLU A 49 12.41 8.71 3.16
C GLU A 49 11.37 8.65 4.30
N LEU A 50 11.42 7.60 5.13
CA LEU A 50 10.58 7.48 6.31
C LEU A 50 10.93 8.50 7.39
N GLY A 51 12.24 8.83 7.55
CA GLY A 51 12.72 9.81 8.51
C GLY A 51 12.32 11.26 8.19
N GLU A 52 11.99 11.53 6.93
CA GLU A 52 11.59 12.87 6.46
C GLU A 52 10.07 13.11 6.55
N LEU A 53 9.28 12.08 6.90
CA LEU A 53 7.85 12.25 7.13
C LEU A 53 7.59 13.12 8.37
N PRO A 54 6.62 14.04 8.30
CA PRO A 54 6.29 14.93 9.43
C PRO A 54 5.76 14.11 10.60
N CYS A 55 6.52 14.15 11.71
CA CYS A 55 6.17 13.49 12.95
C CYS A 55 5.84 14.54 14.01
N HIS A 56 4.79 14.32 14.78
CA HIS A 56 4.42 15.18 15.90
C HIS A 56 3.95 14.35 17.10
N GLU A 57 3.84 14.97 18.26
CA GLU A 57 3.22 14.36 19.43
C GLU A 57 1.72 14.62 19.40
N PHE A 58 0.93 13.55 19.58
CA PHE A 58 -0.52 13.66 19.67
C PHE A 58 -0.91 14.44 20.93
N LYS A 59 -1.66 15.50 20.74
CA LYS A 59 -2.24 16.30 21.83
C LYS A 59 -3.72 15.94 21.91
N GLU A 60 -4.24 15.78 23.12
CA GLU A 60 -5.65 15.44 23.36
C GLU A 60 -6.61 16.25 22.48
N GLY A 61 -7.62 15.63 21.89
CA GLY A 61 -8.61 16.37 21.13
C GLY A 61 -9.47 15.60 20.13
N GLY A 62 -9.37 14.30 19.99
CA GLY A 62 -10.22 13.57 19.08
C GLY A 62 -10.21 12.07 19.33
N ALA A 63 -11.37 11.44 19.21
CA ALA A 63 -11.46 9.98 19.16
C ALA A 63 -10.98 9.50 17.79
N CYS A 64 -9.67 9.57 17.56
CA CYS A 64 -9.04 9.05 16.35
C CYS A 64 -8.30 7.77 16.70
N GLU A 65 -8.43 6.77 15.84
CA GLU A 65 -7.80 5.47 15.99
C GLU A 65 -6.80 5.25 14.87
N CYS A 66 -5.67 4.64 15.20
CA CYS A 66 -4.69 4.24 14.20
C CYS A 66 -5.22 3.03 13.40
N ALA A 67 -5.49 3.20 12.12
CA ALA A 67 -6.02 2.13 11.27
C ALA A 67 -5.06 0.94 11.07
N VAL A 68 -3.81 1.03 11.50
CA VAL A 68 -2.82 -0.06 11.41
C VAL A 68 -2.89 -0.98 12.63
N CYS A 69 -2.90 -0.44 13.85
CA CYS A 69 -2.98 -1.22 15.09
C CYS A 69 -4.38 -1.28 15.69
N LEU A 70 -5.32 -0.43 15.22
CA LEU A 70 -6.70 -0.31 15.70
C LEU A 70 -6.78 0.18 17.17
N GLU A 71 -5.77 0.88 17.64
CA GLU A 71 -5.73 1.49 18.96
C GLU A 71 -5.95 2.99 18.86
N ALA A 72 -6.59 3.57 19.87
CA ALA A 72 -6.78 5.01 19.97
C ALA A 72 -5.45 5.71 20.23
N PHE A 73 -5.30 6.93 19.69
CA PHE A 73 -4.16 7.79 20.01
C PHE A 73 -4.24 8.29 21.45
N LEU A 74 -3.15 8.20 22.17
CA LEU A 74 -2.99 8.72 23.51
C LEU A 74 -2.13 9.99 23.49
N ALA A 75 -2.38 10.88 24.44
CA ALA A 75 -1.54 12.08 24.60
C ALA A 75 -0.07 11.71 24.80
N GLY A 76 0.80 12.27 23.98
CA GLY A 76 2.23 11.98 23.95
C GLY A 76 2.66 10.90 22.95
N ASP A 77 1.71 10.22 22.27
CA ASP A 77 2.06 9.29 21.23
C ASP A 77 2.72 10.02 20.05
N ARG A 78 3.74 9.39 19.47
CA ARG A 78 4.36 9.88 18.26
C ARG A 78 3.51 9.47 17.06
N CYS A 79 2.97 10.47 16.37
CA CYS A 79 2.12 10.30 15.21
C CYS A 79 2.75 10.88 13.94
N THR A 80 2.44 10.29 12.82
CA THR A 80 2.88 10.73 11.50
C THR A 80 1.65 11.00 10.64
N VAL A 81 1.60 12.18 10.04
CA VAL A 81 0.58 12.57 9.06
C VAL A 81 1.14 12.41 7.66
N LEU A 82 0.42 11.69 6.80
CA LEU A 82 0.85 11.51 5.41
C LEU A 82 0.56 12.77 4.58
N PRO A 83 1.56 13.38 3.91
CA PRO A 83 1.46 14.73 3.37
C PRO A 83 0.44 14.90 2.23
N ARG A 84 0.07 13.82 1.53
CA ARG A 84 -0.87 13.90 0.39
C ARG A 84 -2.33 13.70 0.75
N CYS A 85 -2.60 13.01 1.84
CA CYS A 85 -3.97 12.61 2.22
C CYS A 85 -4.33 12.98 3.65
N GLU A 86 -3.38 13.52 4.41
CA GLU A 86 -3.54 13.98 5.79
C GLU A 86 -4.05 12.92 6.78
N HIS A 87 -3.97 11.62 6.40
CA HIS A 87 -4.26 10.53 7.31
C HIS A 87 -3.16 10.37 8.34
N GLU A 88 -3.57 10.18 9.60
CA GLU A 88 -2.71 10.10 10.76
C GLU A 88 -2.59 8.67 11.29
N PHE A 89 -1.40 8.29 11.71
CA PHE A 89 -1.07 6.97 12.25
C PHE A 89 0.00 7.10 13.33
N HIS A 90 0.13 6.11 14.21
CA HIS A 90 1.32 6.00 15.03
C HIS A 90 2.56 5.90 14.14
N ALA A 91 3.60 6.62 14.47
CA ALA A 91 4.81 6.72 13.64
C ALA A 91 5.44 5.35 13.33
N GLU A 92 5.51 4.46 14.33
CA GLU A 92 6.05 3.12 14.15
C GLU A 92 5.14 2.21 13.30
N CYS A 93 3.82 2.35 13.46
CA CYS A 93 2.84 1.58 12.70
C CYS A 93 2.93 1.90 11.21
N VAL A 94 2.87 3.19 10.86
CA VAL A 94 2.94 3.60 9.45
C VAL A 94 4.32 3.36 8.85
N ALA A 95 5.40 3.51 9.62
CA ALA A 95 6.75 3.18 9.16
C ALA A 95 6.90 1.70 8.81
N SER A 96 6.32 0.79 9.62
CA SER A 96 6.34 -0.65 9.34
C SER A 96 5.55 -1.02 8.08
N TRP A 97 4.45 -0.31 7.82
CA TRP A 97 3.63 -0.46 6.62
C TRP A 97 4.33 0.09 5.39
N LEU A 98 4.84 1.32 5.47
CA LEU A 98 5.45 2.02 4.33
C LEU A 98 6.79 1.40 3.89
N ARG A 99 7.45 0.61 4.71
CA ARG A 99 8.59 -0.22 4.28
C ARG A 99 8.19 -1.32 3.29
N LYS A 100 6.93 -1.67 3.24
CA LYS A 100 6.40 -2.74 2.37
C LYS A 100 5.56 -2.20 1.22
N SER A 101 4.93 -1.03 1.41
CA SER A 101 4.03 -0.43 0.43
C SER A 101 4.05 1.08 0.54
N ARG A 102 4.20 1.77 -0.59
CA ARG A 102 4.16 3.25 -0.66
C ARG A 102 2.75 3.83 -0.57
N LEU A 103 1.74 3.00 -0.36
CA LEU A 103 0.35 3.41 -0.37
C LEU A 103 -0.19 3.64 1.05
N CYS A 104 -0.98 4.71 1.22
CA CYS A 104 -1.69 4.98 2.46
C CYS A 104 -2.60 3.80 2.84
N PRO A 105 -2.57 3.30 4.09
CA PRO A 105 -3.42 2.19 4.54
C PRO A 105 -4.93 2.45 4.43
N ILE A 106 -5.36 3.72 4.49
CA ILE A 106 -6.77 4.10 4.49
C ILE A 106 -7.28 4.35 3.06
N CYS A 107 -6.63 5.26 2.31
CA CYS A 107 -7.13 5.74 1.02
C CYS A 107 -6.33 5.26 -0.18
N ARG A 108 -5.23 4.54 0.03
CA ARG A 108 -4.32 4.05 -1.01
C ARG A 108 -3.66 5.15 -1.86
N ALA A 109 -3.69 6.40 -1.41
CA ALA A 109 -2.90 7.44 -2.03
C ALA A 109 -1.42 7.11 -1.90
N GLU A 110 -0.67 7.30 -2.97
CA GLU A 110 0.77 7.08 -2.96
C GLU A 110 1.43 8.10 -2.03
N VAL A 111 2.21 7.61 -1.09
CA VAL A 111 3.07 8.44 -0.25
C VAL A 111 4.33 8.71 -1.05
N ALA A 112 4.36 9.86 -1.73
CA ALA A 112 5.59 10.34 -2.34
C ALA A 112 6.58 10.61 -1.19
N GLY A 113 7.77 10.03 -1.30
CA GLY A 113 8.91 10.56 -0.54
C GLY A 113 9.06 12.06 -0.86
N PRO A 114 9.81 12.81 -0.05
CA PRO A 114 10.04 14.21 -0.30
C PRO A 114 10.44 14.39 -1.77
N PRO A 115 9.99 15.44 -2.44
CA PRO A 115 10.35 15.66 -3.82
C PRO A 115 11.87 15.63 -3.89
N LYS A 116 12.44 14.63 -4.55
CA LYS A 116 13.81 14.73 -5.02
C LYS A 116 13.83 16.03 -5.79
N GLU A 117 14.50 17.03 -5.25
CA GLU A 117 14.72 18.29 -5.93
C GLU A 117 15.21 17.96 -7.33
N ALA A 118 14.28 18.01 -8.29
CA ALA A 118 14.63 18.09 -9.69
C ALA A 118 15.40 19.39 -9.80
N GLY A 119 16.70 19.24 -10.09
CA GLY A 119 17.71 20.26 -10.06
C GLY A 119 17.16 21.63 -10.49
N ALA A 120 17.47 22.59 -9.68
CA ALA A 120 17.23 24.00 -9.88
C ALA A 120 17.49 24.40 -11.33
N VAL A 121 16.45 24.63 -12.07
CA VAL A 121 16.49 25.58 -13.20
C VAL A 121 16.01 26.89 -12.62
N ALA A 122 16.99 27.65 -12.15
CA ALA A 122 16.83 29.08 -11.87
C ALA A 122 16.33 29.77 -13.15
N ALA A 123 15.04 30.02 -13.23
CA ALA A 123 14.50 31.01 -14.13
C ALA A 123 14.73 32.36 -13.45
N GLU A 124 15.89 32.91 -13.69
CA GLU A 124 16.23 34.29 -13.42
C GLU A 124 15.36 35.16 -14.34
N VAL A 125 14.26 35.63 -13.80
CA VAL A 125 13.48 36.70 -14.45
C VAL A 125 14.18 38.00 -14.10
N VAL A 126 15.06 38.45 -14.98
CA VAL A 126 15.57 39.81 -14.99
C VAL A 126 14.42 40.70 -15.43
N VAL A 127 13.78 41.36 -14.50
CA VAL A 127 12.92 42.53 -14.79
C VAL A 127 13.83 43.74 -14.95
N GLU A 128 14.14 44.05 -16.20
CA GLU A 128 14.79 45.28 -16.56
C GLU A 128 13.74 46.42 -16.54
N VAL A 129 13.79 47.20 -15.46
CA VAL A 129 13.01 48.44 -15.33
C VAL A 129 13.81 49.50 -16.04
N THR A 130 13.42 49.80 -17.26
CA THR A 130 13.90 50.98 -17.99
C THR A 130 13.14 52.21 -17.48
N ALA A 131 13.83 53.02 -16.71
CA ALA A 131 13.38 54.37 -16.38
C ALA A 131 13.68 55.33 -17.54
N ALA A 132 12.67 56.00 -17.94
CA ALA A 132 12.79 57.25 -18.73
C ALA A 132 11.87 58.31 -18.14
#